data_0acf2d00fab582ffe09252fb8626b10a
#
_entry.id   0acf2d00fab582ffe09252fb8626b10a
#
_cell.length_a   1.000
_cell.length_b   1.000
_cell.length_c   1.000
_cell.angle_alpha   90.00
_cell.angle_beta   90.00
_cell.angle_gamma   90.00
#
_symmetry.space_group_name_H-M   'P 1'
#
loop_
_entity.id
_entity.type
_entity.pdbx_description
1 polymer ?
#
loop_
_entity_poly.entity_id
_entity_poly.type
_entity_poly.pdbx_seq_one_letter_code
_entity_poly.pdbx_strand_id
1 'polypeptide(L)'
;MRELNETNVELYINNIKYKYQKYFIPKKEGIYEIILKSNILLTDTSYMFARCSNIINIDLSSFNTKRITNMYSMFACCSNLKSINLSLFDTKNVNNIGAIFQLCSSLTNIDLSSFNTKNVINMSCMFNSCSNLTKLDLSTLNTTKVTDMSSMFGRCSNLVNIDLSLFNTEKVNDMNGMFNMCTNLTNINLSSFNIEKVNDMKGMFFGCSSLKNIDLSSFIIENITKIDSIFKGCTKLNEIKLNKNSKKNITNEIDTKKIKIIYI
;
A
#
# COMPACT_ATOMS: atom_id res chain seq x y z
N MET A 1 -9.89 12.67 -12.77
CA MET A 1 -9.23 13.99 -12.85
C MET A 1 -10.28 15.03 -13.20
N ARG A 2 -10.67 15.85 -12.23
CA ARG A 2 -11.67 16.91 -12.44
C ARG A 2 -11.03 18.24 -12.89
N GLU A 3 -9.76 18.44 -12.52
CA GLU A 3 -9.03 19.71 -12.75
C GLU A 3 -8.45 19.84 -14.18
N LEU A 4 -8.08 18.72 -14.83
CA LEU A 4 -7.51 18.73 -16.18
C LEU A 4 -8.61 18.73 -17.26
N ASN A 5 -8.49 19.68 -18.21
CA ASN A 5 -9.41 19.84 -19.32
C ASN A 5 -8.70 20.48 -20.54
N GLU A 6 -9.43 20.69 -21.61
CA GLU A 6 -8.90 21.24 -22.89
C GLU A 6 -8.30 22.63 -22.77
N THR A 7 -8.67 23.41 -21.74
CA THR A 7 -8.21 24.80 -21.60
C THR A 7 -6.91 24.90 -20.81
N ASN A 8 -6.54 23.86 -20.04
CA ASN A 8 -5.40 23.89 -19.12
C ASN A 8 -4.38 22.77 -19.34
N VAL A 9 -4.60 21.88 -20.33
CA VAL A 9 -3.67 20.82 -20.68
C VAL A 9 -3.39 20.79 -22.17
N GLU A 10 -2.12 20.73 -22.51
CA GLU A 10 -1.66 20.37 -23.84
C GLU A 10 -1.25 18.90 -23.87
N LEU A 11 -1.77 18.16 -24.84
CA LEU A 11 -1.44 16.76 -25.09
C LEU A 11 -0.59 16.65 -26.34
N TYR A 12 0.57 15.98 -26.21
CA TYR A 12 1.40 15.60 -27.36
C TYR A 12 1.57 14.08 -27.36
N ILE A 13 1.53 13.48 -28.55
CA ILE A 13 1.81 12.06 -28.78
C ILE A 13 2.84 11.97 -29.88
N ASN A 14 4.02 11.40 -29.60
CA ASN A 14 5.17 11.38 -30.50
C ASN A 14 5.48 12.77 -31.10
N ASN A 15 5.52 13.79 -30.22
CA ASN A 15 5.75 15.21 -30.57
C ASN A 15 4.66 15.90 -31.44
N ILE A 16 3.55 15.22 -31.73
CA ILE A 16 2.42 15.82 -32.45
C ILE A 16 1.37 16.28 -31.44
N LYS A 17 0.92 17.56 -31.55
CA LYS A 17 -0.11 18.10 -30.66
C LYS A 17 -1.49 17.54 -31.00
N TYR A 18 -2.22 17.12 -29.98
CA TYR A 18 -3.59 16.61 -30.06
C TYR A 18 -4.52 17.44 -29.17
N LYS A 19 -5.81 17.39 -29.48
CA LYS A 19 -6.84 17.84 -28.54
C LYS A 19 -6.77 16.99 -27.27
N TYR A 20 -6.88 17.62 -26.09
CA TYR A 20 -6.86 16.88 -24.83
C TYR A 20 -7.94 15.80 -24.79
N GLN A 21 -7.56 14.60 -24.38
CA GLN A 21 -8.45 13.48 -24.15
C GLN A 21 -7.96 12.67 -22.95
N LYS A 22 -8.89 12.10 -22.21
CA LYS A 22 -8.57 11.35 -20.98
C LYS A 22 -7.94 9.98 -21.22
N TYR A 23 -8.05 9.47 -22.43
CA TYR A 23 -7.50 8.18 -22.85
C TYR A 23 -7.00 8.27 -24.29
N PHE A 24 -5.99 7.50 -24.55
CA PHE A 24 -5.41 7.32 -25.88
C PHE A 24 -5.49 5.86 -26.29
N ILE A 25 -6.03 5.61 -27.47
CA ILE A 25 -6.06 4.28 -28.10
C ILE A 25 -5.15 4.31 -29.31
N PRO A 26 -3.98 3.63 -29.26
CA PRO A 26 -3.07 3.61 -30.40
C PRO A 26 -3.70 2.86 -31.57
N LYS A 27 -3.49 3.36 -32.80
CA LYS A 27 -3.98 2.72 -34.04
C LYS A 27 -3.09 1.58 -34.50
N LYS A 28 -1.85 1.51 -34.02
CA LYS A 28 -0.85 0.49 -34.36
C LYS A 28 -0.14 0.06 -33.08
N GLU A 29 0.41 -1.15 -33.07
CA GLU A 29 1.33 -1.57 -32.01
C GLU A 29 2.61 -0.73 -32.07
N GLY A 30 3.20 -0.46 -30.90
CA GLY A 30 4.43 0.30 -30.81
C GLY A 30 4.59 1.02 -29.47
N ILE A 31 5.72 1.69 -29.32
CA ILE A 31 6.00 2.57 -28.18
C ILE A 31 5.57 3.97 -28.55
N TYR A 32 4.82 4.60 -27.66
CA TYR A 32 4.33 5.97 -27.80
C TYR A 32 4.87 6.82 -26.67
N GLU A 33 5.43 7.98 -27.02
CA GLU A 33 5.72 9.03 -26.06
C GLU A 33 4.48 9.90 -25.90
N ILE A 34 3.98 10.04 -24.66
CA ILE A 34 2.82 10.88 -24.34
C ILE A 34 3.27 11.96 -23.39
N ILE A 35 3.15 13.23 -23.81
CA ILE A 35 3.52 14.40 -23.01
C ILE A 35 2.24 15.16 -22.65
N LEU A 36 2.04 15.38 -21.34
CA LEU A 36 1.00 16.27 -20.82
C LEU A 36 1.67 17.51 -20.23
N LYS A 37 1.38 18.67 -20.78
CA LYS A 37 1.82 19.96 -20.24
C LYS A 37 0.61 20.66 -19.61
N SER A 38 0.75 21.10 -18.36
CA SER A 38 -0.32 21.81 -17.65
C SER A 38 0.21 23.12 -17.09
N ASN A 39 -0.58 24.17 -17.18
CA ASN A 39 -0.29 25.50 -16.64
C ASN A 39 -0.94 25.74 -15.28
N ILE A 40 -1.63 24.75 -14.71
CA ILE A 40 -2.26 24.85 -13.40
C ILE A 40 -1.50 24.05 -12.32
N LEU A 41 -1.62 24.51 -11.09
CA LEU A 41 -1.14 23.78 -9.92
C LEU A 41 -2.26 22.89 -9.40
N LEU A 42 -2.12 21.59 -9.59
CA LEU A 42 -3.10 20.59 -9.17
C LEU A 42 -3.16 20.49 -7.64
N THR A 43 -4.36 20.26 -7.12
CA THR A 43 -4.62 19.99 -5.70
C THR A 43 -5.03 18.53 -5.48
N ASP A 44 -5.62 17.89 -6.49
CA ASP A 44 -6.03 16.48 -6.46
C ASP A 44 -5.52 15.75 -7.71
N THR A 45 -4.70 14.75 -7.48
CA THR A 45 -4.16 13.85 -8.52
C THR A 45 -4.70 12.43 -8.39
N SER A 46 -5.78 12.26 -7.64
CA SER A 46 -6.40 10.94 -7.50
C SER A 46 -6.73 10.32 -8.85
N TYR A 47 -6.36 9.06 -9.01
CA TYR A 47 -6.54 8.27 -10.25
C TYR A 47 -5.85 8.84 -11.51
N MET A 48 -4.87 9.77 -11.40
CA MET A 48 -4.31 10.48 -12.55
C MET A 48 -3.77 9.55 -13.64
N PHE A 49 -3.05 8.51 -13.26
CA PHE A 49 -2.51 7.48 -14.16
C PHE A 49 -3.12 6.10 -13.88
N ALA A 50 -4.22 6.05 -13.13
CA ALA A 50 -4.84 4.78 -12.77
C ALA A 50 -5.26 3.99 -14.02
N ARG A 51 -5.00 2.67 -13.99
CA ARG A 51 -5.30 1.72 -15.07
C ARG A 51 -4.51 1.96 -16.37
N CYS A 52 -3.45 2.78 -16.32
CA CYS A 52 -2.52 2.90 -17.42
C CYS A 52 -1.56 1.68 -17.44
N SER A 53 -2.12 0.49 -17.64
CA SER A 53 -1.39 -0.79 -17.53
C SER A 53 -0.19 -0.90 -18.50
N ASN A 54 -0.23 -0.19 -19.62
CA ASN A 54 0.80 -0.21 -20.64
C ASN A 54 1.92 0.82 -20.42
N ILE A 55 1.85 1.64 -19.37
CA ILE A 55 2.97 2.54 -19.03
C ILE A 55 4.17 1.69 -18.60
N ILE A 56 5.28 1.85 -19.31
CA ILE A 56 6.57 1.22 -19.01
C ILE A 56 7.45 2.19 -18.23
N ASN A 57 7.40 3.46 -18.58
CA ASN A 57 8.19 4.53 -18.00
C ASN A 57 7.35 5.79 -17.84
N ILE A 58 7.62 6.57 -16.80
CA ILE A 58 6.97 7.86 -16.58
C ILE A 58 8.00 8.86 -16.06
N ASP A 59 8.13 9.99 -16.76
CA ASP A 59 8.94 11.11 -16.30
C ASP A 59 8.05 12.15 -15.60
N LEU A 60 8.35 12.38 -14.33
CA LEU A 60 7.65 13.31 -13.45
C LEU A 60 8.57 14.44 -12.97
N SER A 61 9.73 14.63 -13.62
CA SER A 61 10.75 15.60 -13.20
C SER A 61 10.25 17.05 -13.22
N SER A 62 9.28 17.36 -14.07
CA SER A 62 8.63 18.68 -14.14
C SER A 62 7.29 18.77 -13.39
N PHE A 63 6.88 17.67 -12.73
CA PHE A 63 5.56 17.60 -12.11
C PHE A 63 5.53 18.31 -10.75
N ASN A 64 4.79 19.39 -10.67
CA ASN A 64 4.70 20.19 -9.45
C ASN A 64 3.67 19.64 -8.47
N THR A 65 4.14 19.08 -7.35
CA THR A 65 3.30 18.44 -6.32
C THR A 65 3.01 19.34 -5.11
N LYS A 66 3.54 20.57 -5.05
CA LYS A 66 3.50 21.44 -3.86
C LYS A 66 2.11 21.73 -3.29
N ARG A 67 1.06 21.71 -4.12
CA ARG A 67 -0.33 21.98 -3.71
C ARG A 67 -1.18 20.74 -3.59
N ILE A 68 -0.64 19.57 -3.93
CA ILE A 68 -1.40 18.32 -3.91
C ILE A 68 -1.72 17.92 -2.48
N THR A 69 -2.97 17.62 -2.23
CA THR A 69 -3.49 17.11 -0.95
C THR A 69 -3.94 15.66 -1.05
N ASN A 70 -4.28 15.18 -2.25
CA ASN A 70 -4.80 13.85 -2.50
C ASN A 70 -4.09 13.18 -3.67
N MET A 71 -3.45 12.01 -3.40
CA MET A 71 -2.79 11.16 -4.40
C MET A 71 -3.42 9.75 -4.44
N TYR A 72 -4.67 9.61 -3.97
CA TYR A 72 -5.34 8.31 -3.91
C TYR A 72 -5.33 7.62 -5.28
N SER A 73 -4.86 6.37 -5.33
CA SER A 73 -4.82 5.55 -6.56
C SER A 73 -4.09 6.20 -7.76
N MET A 74 -3.18 7.16 -7.54
CA MET A 74 -2.57 7.93 -8.63
C MET A 74 -1.93 7.05 -9.71
N PHE A 75 -1.28 5.96 -9.33
CA PHE A 75 -0.63 5.00 -10.24
C PHE A 75 -1.27 3.58 -10.16
N ALA A 76 -2.45 3.48 -9.58
CA ALA A 76 -3.10 2.17 -9.41
C ALA A 76 -3.27 1.43 -10.75
N CYS A 77 -2.98 0.13 -10.76
CA CYS A 77 -3.06 -0.73 -11.95
C CYS A 77 -2.08 -0.35 -13.10
N CYS A 78 -0.99 0.36 -12.82
CA CYS A 78 0.12 0.52 -13.76
C CYS A 78 0.97 -0.77 -13.75
N SER A 79 0.42 -1.87 -14.26
CA SER A 79 0.97 -3.22 -14.06
C SER A 79 2.32 -3.46 -14.75
N ASN A 80 2.66 -2.72 -15.80
CA ASN A 80 3.94 -2.82 -16.51
C ASN A 80 5.01 -1.82 -16.01
N LEU A 81 4.66 -0.93 -15.07
CA LEU A 81 5.60 0.03 -14.49
C LEU A 81 6.62 -0.69 -13.59
N LYS A 82 7.88 -0.70 -14.00
CA LYS A 82 8.97 -1.41 -13.29
C LYS A 82 9.64 -0.57 -12.21
N SER A 83 9.73 0.74 -12.45
CA SER A 83 10.30 1.72 -11.53
C SER A 83 9.66 3.08 -11.76
N ILE A 84 9.76 3.94 -10.76
CA ILE A 84 9.26 5.32 -10.81
C ILE A 84 10.20 6.22 -10.02
N ASN A 85 10.56 7.36 -10.60
CA ASN A 85 11.33 8.38 -9.90
C ASN A 85 10.39 9.39 -9.23
N LEU A 86 10.41 9.42 -7.91
CA LEU A 86 9.59 10.30 -7.09
C LEU A 86 10.43 11.33 -6.32
N SER A 87 11.73 11.44 -6.60
CA SER A 87 12.68 12.25 -5.81
C SER A 87 12.32 13.74 -5.72
N LEU A 88 11.53 14.26 -6.66
CA LEU A 88 11.08 15.66 -6.69
C LEU A 88 9.66 15.86 -6.11
N PHE A 89 9.05 14.82 -5.55
CA PHE A 89 7.71 14.93 -4.96
C PHE A 89 7.78 15.64 -3.60
N ASP A 90 7.12 16.79 -3.51
CA ASP A 90 6.83 17.46 -2.23
C ASP A 90 5.43 17.01 -1.75
N THR A 91 5.42 16.08 -0.80
CA THR A 91 4.17 15.47 -0.27
C THR A 91 3.73 16.05 1.07
N LYS A 92 4.33 17.16 1.52
CA LYS A 92 4.05 17.75 2.85
C LYS A 92 2.58 18.11 3.09
N ASN A 93 1.82 18.42 2.03
CA ASN A 93 0.40 18.77 2.10
C ASN A 93 -0.52 17.56 1.86
N VAL A 94 0.03 16.40 1.50
CA VAL A 94 -0.76 15.21 1.15
C VAL A 94 -1.31 14.55 2.40
N ASN A 95 -2.61 14.28 2.39
CA ASN A 95 -3.31 13.59 3.47
C ASN A 95 -3.81 12.19 3.06
N ASN A 96 -3.82 11.86 1.77
CA ASN A 96 -4.30 10.58 1.26
C ASN A 96 -3.35 10.05 0.17
N ILE A 97 -2.71 8.91 0.46
CA ILE A 97 -1.89 8.13 -0.47
C ILE A 97 -2.41 6.69 -0.59
N GLY A 98 -3.65 6.44 -0.18
CA GLY A 98 -4.27 5.13 -0.29
C GLY A 98 -4.22 4.62 -1.73
N ALA A 99 -3.94 3.34 -1.91
CA ALA A 99 -3.87 2.65 -3.19
C ALA A 99 -2.94 3.29 -4.25
N ILE A 100 -2.01 4.19 -3.85
CA ILE A 100 -1.21 4.96 -4.83
C ILE A 100 -0.46 4.06 -5.80
N PHE A 101 0.04 2.88 -5.36
CA PHE A 101 0.72 1.88 -6.19
C PHE A 101 -0.03 0.55 -6.26
N GLN A 102 -1.31 0.53 -5.91
CA GLN A 102 -2.10 -0.71 -5.97
C GLN A 102 -2.02 -1.36 -7.35
N LEU A 103 -1.80 -2.69 -7.39
CA LEU A 103 -1.70 -3.47 -8.65
C LEU A 103 -0.54 -3.03 -9.59
N CYS A 104 0.49 -2.36 -9.07
CA CYS A 104 1.74 -2.14 -9.79
C CYS A 104 2.59 -3.44 -9.74
N SER A 105 2.13 -4.49 -10.40
CA SER A 105 2.67 -5.85 -10.25
C SER A 105 4.10 -6.02 -10.75
N SER A 106 4.57 -5.20 -11.69
CA SER A 106 5.95 -5.21 -12.19
C SER A 106 6.92 -4.38 -11.37
N LEU A 107 6.44 -3.62 -10.36
CA LEU A 107 7.28 -2.78 -9.52
C LEU A 107 8.17 -3.66 -8.63
N THR A 108 9.49 -3.53 -8.75
CA THR A 108 10.46 -4.36 -8.00
C THR A 108 11.04 -3.65 -6.78
N ASN A 109 11.16 -2.34 -6.87
CA ASN A 109 11.58 -1.47 -5.78
C ASN A 109 10.92 -0.09 -5.94
N ILE A 110 10.95 0.71 -4.89
CA ILE A 110 10.49 2.09 -4.89
C ILE A 110 11.25 2.88 -3.85
N ASP A 111 11.72 4.07 -4.23
CA ASP A 111 12.34 5.02 -3.33
C ASP A 111 11.26 6.00 -2.82
N LEU A 112 11.03 5.99 -1.51
CA LEU A 112 10.09 6.86 -0.80
C LEU A 112 10.79 7.92 0.03
N SER A 113 12.09 8.11 -0.12
CA SER A 113 12.91 9.03 0.70
C SER A 113 12.43 10.48 0.64
N SER A 114 11.81 10.88 -0.47
CA SER A 114 11.20 12.22 -0.65
C SER A 114 9.83 12.36 0.02
N PHE A 115 9.19 11.27 0.44
CA PHE A 115 7.83 11.32 0.96
C PHE A 115 7.78 11.85 2.39
N ASN A 116 7.16 13.00 2.56
CA ASN A 116 6.78 13.53 3.87
C ASN A 116 5.32 13.14 4.16
N THR A 117 5.15 12.09 4.97
CA THR A 117 3.82 11.54 5.28
C THR A 117 3.23 12.04 6.61
N LYS A 118 3.81 13.09 7.21
CA LYS A 118 3.36 13.64 8.51
C LYS A 118 1.87 14.01 8.56
N ASN A 119 1.26 14.34 7.42
CA ASN A 119 -0.14 14.71 7.34
C ASN A 119 -1.04 13.60 6.77
N VAL A 120 -0.46 12.45 6.41
CA VAL A 120 -1.22 11.35 5.82
C VAL A 120 -2.10 10.67 6.87
N ILE A 121 -3.37 10.48 6.51
CA ILE A 121 -4.38 9.78 7.32
C ILE A 121 -4.80 8.45 6.71
N ASN A 122 -4.64 8.27 5.39
CA ASN A 122 -5.01 7.06 4.68
C ASN A 122 -3.82 6.49 3.91
N MET A 123 -3.42 5.25 4.27
CA MET A 123 -2.41 4.42 3.60
C MET A 123 -2.99 3.07 3.14
N SER A 124 -4.33 2.94 3.12
CA SER A 124 -4.97 1.68 2.71
C SER A 124 -4.55 1.25 1.30
N CYS A 125 -4.33 -0.02 1.09
CA CYS A 125 -3.95 -0.60 -0.20
C CYS A 125 -2.71 0.00 -0.87
N MET A 126 -1.85 0.76 -0.15
CA MET A 126 -0.76 1.54 -0.76
C MET A 126 0.11 0.71 -1.71
N PHE A 127 0.45 -0.53 -1.33
CA PHE A 127 1.23 -1.49 -2.12
C PHE A 127 0.46 -2.77 -2.44
N ASN A 128 -0.86 -2.75 -2.27
CA ASN A 128 -1.67 -3.95 -2.50
C ASN A 128 -1.43 -4.52 -3.90
N SER A 129 -1.12 -5.81 -3.99
CA SER A 129 -0.82 -6.52 -5.25
C SER A 129 0.43 -6.01 -6.00
N CYS A 130 1.39 -5.38 -5.31
CA CYS A 130 2.74 -5.17 -5.83
C CYS A 130 3.52 -6.49 -5.71
N SER A 131 3.16 -7.49 -6.51
CA SER A 131 3.61 -8.88 -6.33
C SER A 131 5.10 -9.09 -6.54
N ASN A 132 5.78 -8.23 -7.29
CA ASN A 132 7.23 -8.31 -7.54
C ASN A 132 8.08 -7.49 -6.55
N LEU A 133 7.48 -6.78 -5.59
CA LEU A 133 8.24 -6.13 -4.52
C LEU A 133 8.92 -7.16 -3.63
N THR A 134 10.25 -7.08 -3.55
CA THR A 134 11.08 -7.97 -2.71
C THR A 134 11.63 -7.27 -1.48
N LYS A 135 11.86 -5.96 -1.58
CA LYS A 135 12.35 -5.09 -0.51
C LYS A 135 11.60 -3.77 -0.54
N LEU A 136 11.41 -3.20 0.63
CA LEU A 136 10.72 -1.92 0.79
C LEU A 136 11.30 -1.20 2.00
N ASP A 137 11.91 -0.05 1.77
CA ASP A 137 12.36 0.85 2.84
C ASP A 137 11.19 1.78 3.22
N LEU A 138 10.74 1.64 4.46
CA LEU A 138 9.63 2.40 5.03
C LEU A 138 10.10 3.35 6.13
N SER A 139 11.41 3.48 6.34
CA SER A 139 12.00 4.23 7.46
C SER A 139 11.67 5.73 7.45
N THR A 140 11.34 6.28 6.28
CA THR A 140 10.95 7.68 6.11
C THR A 140 9.47 7.95 6.34
N LEU A 141 8.63 6.89 6.40
CA LEU A 141 7.18 7.06 6.53
C LEU A 141 6.78 7.40 7.97
N ASN A 142 6.24 8.58 8.16
CA ASN A 142 5.59 8.97 9.42
C ASN A 142 4.13 8.52 9.41
N THR A 143 3.75 7.64 10.34
CA THR A 143 2.41 7.06 10.44
C THR A 143 1.57 7.59 11.60
N THR A 144 2.05 8.63 12.32
CA THR A 144 1.42 9.13 13.56
C THR A 144 -0.01 9.66 13.39
N LYS A 145 -0.43 10.00 12.18
CA LYS A 145 -1.81 10.43 11.88
C LYS A 145 -2.63 9.40 11.11
N VAL A 146 -2.04 8.29 10.72
CA VAL A 146 -2.71 7.28 9.90
C VAL A 146 -3.82 6.60 10.70
N THR A 147 -4.98 6.50 10.10
CA THR A 147 -6.16 5.82 10.66
C THR A 147 -6.51 4.53 9.92
N ASP A 148 -6.13 4.43 8.65
CA ASP A 148 -6.45 3.29 7.79
C ASP A 148 -5.17 2.72 7.14
N MET A 149 -4.84 1.46 7.50
CA MET A 149 -3.76 0.66 6.94
C MET A 149 -4.30 -0.64 6.29
N SER A 150 -5.60 -0.69 6.01
CA SER A 150 -6.23 -1.89 5.45
C SER A 150 -5.57 -2.30 4.15
N SER A 151 -5.25 -3.57 4.02
CA SER A 151 -4.64 -4.19 2.83
C SER A 151 -3.35 -3.50 2.34
N MET A 152 -2.64 -2.74 3.18
CA MET A 152 -1.49 -1.91 2.76
C MET A 152 -0.44 -2.70 1.99
N PHE A 153 -0.15 -3.94 2.41
CA PHE A 153 0.80 -4.86 1.78
C PHE A 153 0.11 -6.12 1.24
N GLY A 154 -1.20 -6.14 1.18
CA GLY A 154 -1.93 -7.31 0.70
C GLY A 154 -1.42 -7.78 -0.66
N ARG A 155 -1.23 -9.10 -0.84
CA ARG A 155 -0.75 -9.72 -2.08
C ARG A 155 0.63 -9.25 -2.56
N CYS A 156 1.48 -8.72 -1.67
CA CYS A 156 2.91 -8.56 -1.94
C CYS A 156 3.59 -9.94 -1.82
N SER A 157 3.34 -10.81 -2.80
CA SER A 157 3.66 -12.24 -2.71
C SER A 157 5.16 -12.54 -2.65
N ASN A 158 6.02 -11.68 -3.20
CA ASN A 158 7.47 -11.84 -3.16
C ASN A 158 8.15 -11.14 -1.96
N LEU A 159 7.39 -10.46 -1.10
CA LEU A 159 7.92 -9.82 0.08
C LEU A 159 8.26 -10.88 1.14
N VAL A 160 9.55 -11.00 1.49
CA VAL A 160 10.05 -12.00 2.44
C VAL A 160 10.10 -11.46 3.86
N ASN A 161 10.56 -10.23 4.00
CA ASN A 161 10.70 -9.50 5.25
C ASN A 161 10.26 -8.05 5.07
N ILE A 162 9.79 -7.44 6.15
CA ILE A 162 9.42 -6.04 6.20
C ILE A 162 9.77 -5.46 7.58
N ASP A 163 10.41 -4.30 7.60
CA ASP A 163 10.67 -3.58 8.85
C ASP A 163 9.58 -2.53 9.09
N LEU A 164 8.85 -2.71 10.18
CA LEU A 164 7.77 -1.84 10.63
C LEU A 164 8.06 -1.23 12.01
N SER A 165 9.31 -1.32 12.48
CA SER A 165 9.71 -0.90 13.83
C SER A 165 9.44 0.60 14.11
N LEU A 166 9.42 1.42 13.06
CA LEU A 166 9.14 2.85 13.15
C LEU A 166 7.67 3.23 12.96
N PHE A 167 6.79 2.25 12.73
CA PHE A 167 5.36 2.53 12.58
C PHE A 167 4.71 2.85 13.91
N ASN A 168 4.07 4.02 13.98
CA ASN A 168 3.15 4.37 15.06
C ASN A 168 1.72 4.05 14.60
N THR A 169 1.04 3.17 15.34
CA THR A 169 -0.32 2.73 15.00
C THR A 169 -1.39 3.18 16.00
N GLU A 170 -1.06 4.12 16.90
CA GLU A 170 -1.98 4.60 17.96
C GLU A 170 -3.33 5.13 17.45
N LYS A 171 -3.38 5.59 16.19
CA LYS A 171 -4.60 6.14 15.60
C LYS A 171 -5.24 5.20 14.59
N VAL A 172 -4.60 4.07 14.29
CA VAL A 172 -5.11 3.11 13.32
C VAL A 172 -6.34 2.39 13.87
N ASN A 173 -7.40 2.38 13.08
CA ASN A 173 -8.64 1.69 13.42
C ASN A 173 -8.95 0.52 12.47
N ASP A 174 -8.32 0.47 11.29
CA ASP A 174 -8.51 -0.58 10.31
C ASP A 174 -7.15 -1.16 9.85
N MET A 175 -6.96 -2.46 10.09
CA MET A 175 -5.83 -3.28 9.64
C MET A 175 -6.30 -4.51 8.84
N ASN A 176 -7.55 -4.48 8.33
CA ASN A 176 -8.12 -5.57 7.55
C ASN A 176 -7.19 -5.97 6.41
N GLY A 177 -6.85 -7.25 6.32
CA GLY A 177 -6.04 -7.79 5.23
C GLY A 177 -4.66 -7.17 5.05
N MET A 178 -4.09 -6.47 6.05
CA MET A 178 -2.85 -5.69 5.88
C MET A 178 -1.73 -6.49 5.22
N PHE A 179 -1.60 -7.77 5.52
CA PHE A 179 -0.62 -8.70 4.93
C PHE A 179 -1.28 -9.88 4.21
N ASN A 180 -2.55 -9.76 3.86
CA ASN A 180 -3.30 -10.81 3.17
C ASN A 180 -2.52 -11.31 1.95
N MET A 181 -2.36 -12.65 1.81
CA MET A 181 -1.68 -13.29 0.68
C MET A 181 -0.21 -12.85 0.45
N CYS A 182 0.48 -12.39 1.50
CA CYS A 182 1.94 -12.25 1.48
C CYS A 182 2.60 -13.64 1.60
N THR A 183 2.55 -14.42 0.52
CA THR A 183 2.85 -15.86 0.54
C THR A 183 4.28 -16.21 0.90
N ASN A 184 5.25 -15.32 0.64
CA ASN A 184 6.66 -15.51 0.96
C ASN A 184 7.09 -14.85 2.28
N LEU A 185 6.19 -14.15 2.99
CA LEU A 185 6.49 -13.54 4.27
C LEU A 185 6.80 -14.62 5.31
N THR A 186 8.04 -14.63 5.80
CA THR A 186 8.51 -15.68 6.75
C THR A 186 8.46 -15.24 8.19
N ASN A 187 8.75 -13.97 8.45
CA ASN A 187 8.76 -13.35 9.77
C ASN A 187 8.22 -11.94 9.70
N ILE A 188 7.63 -11.49 10.79
CA ILE A 188 7.19 -10.11 10.95
C ILE A 188 7.33 -9.70 12.42
N ASN A 189 7.89 -8.51 12.66
CA ASN A 189 7.94 -7.91 13.98
C ASN A 189 6.84 -6.85 14.09
N LEU A 190 5.92 -7.05 15.03
CA LEU A 190 4.80 -6.16 15.32
C LEU A 190 4.87 -5.55 16.74
N SER A 191 6.03 -5.63 17.39
CA SER A 191 6.19 -5.16 18.77
C SER A 191 5.94 -3.66 18.96
N SER A 192 6.10 -2.87 17.88
CA SER A 192 5.80 -1.42 17.87
C SER A 192 4.30 -1.10 17.71
N PHE A 193 3.48 -2.09 17.36
CA PHE A 193 2.08 -1.85 17.05
C PHE A 193 1.24 -1.66 18.32
N ASN A 194 0.56 -0.54 18.40
CA ASN A 194 -0.53 -0.29 19.33
C ASN A 194 -1.86 -0.56 18.62
N ILE A 195 -2.65 -1.50 19.14
CA ILE A 195 -3.94 -1.90 18.55
C ILE A 195 -5.15 -1.44 19.37
N GLU A 196 -4.96 -0.55 20.33
CA GLU A 196 -6.04 -0.12 21.25
C GLU A 196 -7.28 0.43 20.52
N LYS A 197 -7.07 1.11 19.39
CA LYS A 197 -8.15 1.67 18.56
C LYS A 197 -8.54 0.79 17.37
N VAL A 198 -7.83 -0.31 17.15
CA VAL A 198 -8.12 -1.20 16.03
C VAL A 198 -9.40 -1.97 16.29
N ASN A 199 -10.33 -1.92 15.36
CA ASN A 199 -11.58 -2.66 15.42
C ASN A 199 -11.72 -3.71 14.31
N ASP A 200 -10.92 -3.63 13.24
CA ASP A 200 -10.94 -4.58 12.13
C ASP A 200 -9.54 -5.10 11.84
N MET A 201 -9.34 -6.41 12.06
CA MET A 201 -8.14 -7.19 11.72
C MET A 201 -8.50 -8.42 10.86
N LYS A 202 -9.70 -8.41 10.26
CA LYS A 202 -10.17 -9.53 9.43
C LYS A 202 -9.14 -9.90 8.38
N GLY A 203 -8.74 -11.19 8.34
CA GLY A 203 -7.81 -11.72 7.36
C GLY A 203 -6.44 -11.03 7.33
N MET A 204 -5.98 -10.39 8.42
CA MET A 204 -4.73 -9.63 8.43
C MET A 204 -3.55 -10.44 7.89
N PHE A 205 -3.47 -11.74 8.19
CA PHE A 205 -2.45 -12.68 7.71
C PHE A 205 -3.03 -13.80 6.85
N PHE A 206 -4.26 -13.63 6.33
CA PHE A 206 -4.88 -14.65 5.48
C PHE A 206 -3.93 -15.06 4.35
N GLY A 207 -3.66 -16.35 4.20
CA GLY A 207 -2.83 -16.88 3.10
C GLY A 207 -1.34 -16.56 3.19
N CYS A 208 -0.82 -16.12 4.35
CA CYS A 208 0.63 -15.97 4.58
C CYS A 208 1.25 -17.38 4.75
N SER A 209 1.34 -18.13 3.65
CA SER A 209 1.65 -19.55 3.66
C SER A 209 3.07 -19.90 4.12
N SER A 210 4.01 -18.95 4.08
CA SER A 210 5.39 -19.13 4.54
C SER A 210 5.64 -18.64 5.97
N LEU A 211 4.66 -17.99 6.61
CA LEU A 211 4.78 -17.48 7.98
C LEU A 211 4.89 -18.67 8.94
N LYS A 212 5.98 -18.72 9.75
CA LYS A 212 6.27 -19.83 10.65
C LYS A 212 5.85 -19.54 12.08
N ASN A 213 6.16 -18.34 12.55
CA ASN A 213 5.90 -17.91 13.91
C ASN A 213 5.40 -16.48 13.90
N ILE A 214 4.56 -16.15 14.87
CA ILE A 214 4.13 -14.76 15.07
C ILE A 214 4.02 -14.44 16.55
N ASP A 215 4.49 -13.25 16.93
CA ASP A 215 4.37 -12.73 18.28
C ASP A 215 3.31 -11.63 18.32
N LEU A 216 2.19 -11.92 18.96
CA LEU A 216 1.09 -11.00 19.24
C LEU A 216 0.90 -10.79 20.76
N SER A 217 1.96 -11.01 21.55
CA SER A 217 1.89 -10.87 23.01
C SER A 217 1.60 -9.43 23.46
N SER A 218 1.96 -8.44 22.65
CA SER A 218 1.59 -7.03 22.87
C SER A 218 0.14 -6.70 22.51
N PHE A 219 -0.58 -7.61 21.83
CA PHE A 219 -1.93 -7.35 21.34
C PHE A 219 -2.99 -7.75 22.36
N ILE A 220 -3.74 -6.78 22.88
CA ILE A 220 -4.93 -7.02 23.70
C ILE A 220 -6.14 -7.05 22.76
N ILE A 221 -6.57 -8.25 22.37
CA ILE A 221 -7.52 -8.48 21.26
C ILE A 221 -8.98 -8.47 21.72
N GLU A 222 -9.25 -8.29 23.01
CA GLU A 222 -10.61 -8.41 23.57
C GLU A 222 -11.62 -7.43 22.95
N ASN A 223 -11.16 -6.27 22.51
CA ASN A 223 -12.00 -5.21 21.94
C ASN A 223 -12.13 -5.28 20.41
N ILE A 224 -11.43 -6.21 19.76
CA ILE A 224 -11.50 -6.32 18.30
C ILE A 224 -12.78 -7.05 17.91
N THR A 225 -13.61 -6.39 17.12
CA THR A 225 -14.92 -6.92 16.72
C THR A 225 -14.85 -7.77 15.46
N LYS A 226 -13.84 -7.56 14.58
CA LYS A 226 -13.67 -8.30 13.34
C LYS A 226 -12.25 -8.87 13.26
N ILE A 227 -12.15 -10.18 13.49
CA ILE A 227 -10.89 -10.94 13.49
C ILE A 227 -10.95 -12.20 12.60
N ASP A 228 -12.08 -12.40 11.92
CA ASP A 228 -12.35 -13.59 11.12
C ASP A 228 -11.21 -13.90 10.15
N SER A 229 -10.87 -15.19 10.04
CA SER A 229 -9.90 -15.68 9.06
C SER A 229 -8.49 -15.09 9.18
N ILE A 230 -8.11 -14.56 10.35
CA ILE A 230 -6.82 -13.84 10.54
C ILE A 230 -5.62 -14.69 10.11
N PHE A 231 -5.62 -16.01 10.37
CA PHE A 231 -4.54 -16.95 10.01
C PHE A 231 -4.98 -18.04 9.01
N LYS A 232 -6.17 -17.93 8.42
CA LYS A 232 -6.63 -18.93 7.45
C LYS A 232 -5.65 -18.98 6.28
N GLY A 233 -5.17 -20.21 5.95
CA GLY A 233 -4.20 -20.39 4.86
C GLY A 233 -2.73 -20.17 5.24
N CYS A 234 -2.41 -19.90 6.52
CA CYS A 234 -1.04 -19.88 7.03
C CYS A 234 -0.52 -21.30 7.24
N THR A 235 -0.25 -22.02 6.17
CA THR A 235 0.00 -23.48 6.18
C THR A 235 1.29 -23.89 6.88
N LYS A 236 2.27 -22.99 7.04
CA LYS A 236 3.54 -23.23 7.75
C LYS A 236 3.57 -22.65 9.16
N LEU A 237 2.47 -22.02 9.61
CA LEU A 237 2.40 -21.45 10.95
C LEU A 237 2.37 -22.56 11.99
N ASN A 238 3.34 -22.55 12.90
CA ASN A 238 3.52 -23.57 13.92
C ASN A 238 3.57 -23.01 15.35
N GLU A 239 3.81 -21.72 15.53
CA GLU A 239 3.83 -21.07 16.85
C GLU A 239 3.19 -19.68 16.81
N ILE A 240 2.33 -19.40 17.79
CA ILE A 240 1.75 -18.09 18.03
C ILE A 240 1.95 -17.72 19.49
N LYS A 241 2.56 -16.56 19.77
CA LYS A 241 2.55 -15.98 21.12
C LYS A 241 1.37 -15.03 21.25
N LEU A 242 0.60 -15.18 22.30
CA LEU A 242 -0.58 -14.36 22.58
C LEU A 242 -0.49 -13.72 23.97
N ASN A 243 -1.11 -12.57 24.11
CA ASN A 243 -1.40 -12.02 25.43
C ASN A 243 -2.33 -12.97 26.19
N LYS A 244 -2.05 -13.23 27.46
CA LYS A 244 -2.87 -14.14 28.31
C LYS A 244 -4.34 -13.70 28.43
N ASN A 245 -4.62 -12.42 28.23
CA ASN A 245 -5.97 -11.86 28.25
C ASN A 245 -6.72 -12.08 26.92
N SER A 246 -6.02 -12.50 25.85
CA SER A 246 -6.58 -12.63 24.49
C SER A 246 -7.18 -14.00 24.16
N LYS A 247 -7.44 -14.86 25.18
CA LYS A 247 -7.77 -16.29 25.00
C LYS A 247 -9.01 -16.59 24.16
N LYS A 248 -10.08 -15.77 24.25
CA LYS A 248 -11.38 -16.18 23.71
C LYS A 248 -11.57 -15.96 22.20
N ASN A 249 -10.95 -14.92 21.61
CA ASN A 249 -11.31 -14.50 20.26
C ASN A 249 -10.45 -15.12 19.15
N ILE A 250 -9.19 -15.44 19.45
CA ILE A 250 -8.27 -16.00 18.43
C ILE A 250 -8.31 -17.53 18.35
N THR A 251 -8.57 -18.23 19.47
CA THR A 251 -8.52 -19.69 19.50
C THR A 251 -9.54 -20.35 18.58
N ASN A 252 -10.67 -19.71 18.32
CA ASN A 252 -11.67 -20.21 17.38
C ASN A 252 -11.21 -20.11 15.90
N GLU A 253 -10.22 -19.27 15.62
CA GLU A 253 -9.69 -19.04 14.28
C GLU A 253 -8.41 -19.83 13.98
N ILE A 254 -7.92 -20.61 14.95
CA ILE A 254 -6.65 -21.34 14.88
C ILE A 254 -6.90 -22.84 15.03
N ASP A 255 -6.28 -23.66 14.18
CA ASP A 255 -6.22 -25.11 14.38
C ASP A 255 -5.24 -25.42 15.54
N THR A 256 -5.76 -25.39 16.77
CA THR A 256 -4.99 -25.59 18.00
C THR A 256 -4.35 -26.99 18.10
N LYS A 257 -4.74 -27.95 17.24
CA LYS A 257 -4.12 -29.27 17.17
C LYS A 257 -2.77 -29.25 16.45
N LYS A 258 -2.56 -28.22 15.58
CA LYS A 258 -1.36 -28.10 14.75
C LYS A 258 -0.45 -26.96 15.16
N ILE A 259 -0.99 -25.94 15.82
CA ILE A 259 -0.28 -24.70 16.12
C ILE A 259 -0.05 -24.61 17.62
N LYS A 260 1.22 -24.47 18.04
CA LYS A 260 1.60 -24.24 19.42
C LYS A 260 1.23 -22.82 19.82
N ILE A 261 0.39 -22.67 20.83
CA ILE A 261 0.04 -21.36 21.40
C ILE A 261 0.80 -21.17 22.71
N ILE A 262 1.50 -20.05 22.83
CA ILE A 262 2.22 -19.62 24.03
C ILE A 262 1.52 -18.37 24.56
N TYR A 263 1.05 -18.41 25.79
CA TYR A 263 0.45 -17.27 26.47
C TYR A 263 1.51 -16.57 27.34
N ILE A 264 1.66 -15.27 27.15
CA ILE A 264 2.63 -14.42 27.86
C ILE A 264 1.89 -13.35 28.66
#